data_1da15c259e4f551c201d9732a0f2a06f
#
_entry.id   1da15c259e4f551c201d9732a0f2a06f
#
_cell.length_a   1.000
_cell.length_b   1.000
_cell.length_c   1.000
_cell.angle_alpha   90.00
_cell.angle_beta   90.00
_cell.angle_gamma   90.00
#
_symmetry.space_group_name_H-M   'P 1'
#
loop_
_entity.id
_entity.type
_entity.pdbx_description
1 polymer ?
#
loop_
_entity_poly.entity_id
_entity_poly.type
_entity_poly.pdbx_seq_one_letter_code
_entity_poly.pdbx_strand_id
1 'polypeptide(L)'
;MLLRFLLPAALGVGLIASPALADPPRDQDRAFEATREGRSMPLPKIERRVLPFMDGADYLGPEFNGETYRLKFMRGGRVIWVDVDAATGRILRRSKP
;
A
#
# COMPACT_ATOMS: atom_id res chain seq x y z
N MET A 1 -6.88 63.17 -5.40
CA MET A 1 -6.76 62.57 -5.10
C MET A 1 -6.55 61.55 -5.26
N LEU A 2 -6.47 61.25 -5.15
CA LEU A 2 -6.15 60.32 -4.98
C LEU A 2 -5.99 59.23 -5.12
N LEU A 3 -5.85 58.67 -5.15
CA LEU A 3 -5.66 57.58 -5.11
C LEU A 3 -5.24 56.61 -5.03
N ARG A 4 -5.19 56.24 -4.99
CA ARG A 4 -4.80 55.42 -4.79
C ARG A 4 -4.68 54.31 -4.88
N PHE A 5 -4.54 53.69 -4.87
CA PHE A 5 -4.36 52.59 -4.80
C PHE A 5 -4.07 51.57 -4.79
N LEU A 6 -3.92 51.26 -4.81
CA LEU A 6 -3.61 50.35 -4.63
C LEU A 6 -3.43 49.34 -4.70
N LEU A 7 -3.22 48.70 -4.69
CA LEU A 7 -3.01 47.68 -4.58
C LEU A 7 -2.79 46.70 -4.57
N PRO A 8 -2.65 46.10 -4.54
CA PRO A 8 -2.44 45.17 -4.27
C PRO A 8 -2.26 44.22 -4.46
N ALA A 9 -2.08 43.77 -4.45
CA ALA A 9 -1.91 42.88 -4.42
C ALA A 9 -1.65 41.87 -4.48
N ALA A 10 -1.49 41.44 -4.42
CA ALA A 10 -1.23 40.46 -4.28
C ALA A 10 -1.03 39.52 -4.30
N LEU A 11 -0.87 39.14 -4.34
CA LEU A 11 -0.69 38.29 -4.18
C LEU A 11 -0.60 37.22 -4.13
N GLY A 12 -0.58 36.82 -4.06
CA GLY A 12 -0.57 35.81 -3.80
C GLY A 12 -0.33 34.88 -4.08
N VAL A 13 0.04 34.44 -4.07
CA VAL A 13 0.34 33.55 -4.19
C VAL A 13 0.71 32.58 -3.90
N GLY A 14 0.80 32.35 -3.59
CA GLY A 14 1.13 31.48 -3.12
C GLY A 14 1.07 30.37 -3.36
N LEU A 15 1.13 29.85 -3.63
CA LEU A 15 1.01 28.79 -3.71
C LEU A 15 1.74 27.90 -3.84
N ILE A 16 2.03 27.64 -3.50
CA ILE A 16 2.69 26.92 -3.48
C ILE A 16 2.80 25.81 -3.29
N ALA A 17 2.77 25.33 -3.56
CA ALA A 17 2.79 24.21 -3.73
C ALA A 17 3.78 23.59 -3.18
N SER A 18 3.61 23.10 -2.29
CA SER A 18 4.43 22.46 -1.69
C SER A 18 4.69 21.33 -2.27
N PRO A 19 5.60 20.92 -2.32
CA PRO A 19 5.98 19.86 -2.85
C PRO A 19 5.89 18.87 -2.21
N ALA A 20 5.40 18.58 -2.32
CA ALA A 20 5.26 17.57 -2.06
C ALA A 20 6.23 16.90 -1.51
N LEU A 21 6.23 16.88 -0.56
CA LEU A 21 6.83 16.11 -0.01
C LEU A 21 6.34 15.00 -0.24
N ALA A 22 6.80 14.29 -0.77
CA ALA A 22 6.31 13.13 -1.07
C ALA A 22 6.02 12.35 0.08
N ASP A 23 4.95 11.77 0.11
CA ASP A 23 4.67 10.74 1.06
C ASP A 23 5.57 9.54 0.77
N PRO A 24 5.95 8.80 1.78
CA PRO A 24 6.68 7.55 1.55
C PRO A 24 5.88 6.66 0.62
N PRO A 25 6.53 5.90 -0.22
CA PRO A 25 5.83 4.98 -1.10
C PRO A 25 4.94 4.06 -0.31
N ARG A 26 3.74 3.88 -0.79
CA ARG A 26 2.81 2.96 -0.16
C ARG A 26 3.27 1.54 -0.42
N ASP A 27 2.82 0.63 0.43
CA ASP A 27 3.13 -0.79 0.26
C ASP A 27 2.80 -1.27 -1.15
N GLN A 28 1.69 -0.80 -1.69
CA GLN A 28 1.27 -1.15 -3.02
C GLN A 28 2.28 -0.71 -4.08
N ASP A 29 2.79 0.49 -3.94
CA ASP A 29 3.78 1.02 -4.89
C ASP A 29 5.10 0.26 -4.80
N ARG A 30 5.52 -0.06 -3.61
CA ARG A 30 6.74 -0.84 -3.40
C ARG A 30 6.61 -2.24 -3.94
N ALA A 31 5.43 -2.84 -3.76
CA ALA A 31 5.17 -4.18 -4.29
C ALA A 31 5.20 -4.18 -5.81
N PHE A 32 4.62 -3.16 -6.42
CA PHE A 32 4.60 -3.04 -7.86
C PHE A 32 6.02 -2.87 -8.41
N GLU A 33 6.83 -2.06 -7.75
CA GLU A 33 8.22 -1.90 -8.16
C GLU A 33 9.02 -3.18 -8.01
N ALA A 34 8.85 -3.87 -6.91
CA ALA A 34 9.55 -5.13 -6.68
C ALA A 34 9.19 -6.15 -7.75
N THR A 35 7.93 -6.19 -8.18
CA THR A 35 7.50 -7.09 -9.24
C THR A 35 8.13 -6.68 -10.58
N ARG A 36 8.14 -5.39 -10.87
CA ARG A 36 8.75 -4.91 -12.12
C ARG A 36 10.23 -5.21 -12.20
N GLU A 37 10.90 -5.22 -11.06
CA GLU A 37 12.33 -5.52 -10.98
C GLU A 37 12.62 -7.01 -10.90
N GLY A 38 11.60 -7.83 -10.91
CA GLY A 38 11.78 -9.28 -10.85
C GLY A 38 12.11 -9.83 -9.47
N ARG A 39 11.97 -9.00 -8.42
CA ARG A 39 12.29 -9.44 -7.06
C ARG A 39 11.10 -10.11 -6.37
N SER A 40 9.92 -9.93 -6.90
CA SER A 40 8.72 -10.46 -6.29
C SER A 40 7.79 -11.02 -7.34
N MET A 41 7.01 -12.01 -6.95
CA MET A 41 5.92 -12.48 -7.76
C MET A 41 4.81 -11.44 -7.76
N PRO A 42 4.02 -11.33 -8.84
CA PRO A 42 2.88 -10.44 -8.84
C PRO A 42 1.90 -10.81 -7.74
N LEU A 43 1.40 -9.82 -7.03
CA LEU A 43 0.47 -10.05 -5.93
C LEU A 43 -0.75 -10.90 -6.33
N PRO A 44 -1.39 -10.66 -7.47
CA PRO A 44 -2.53 -11.50 -7.85
C PRO A 44 -2.19 -12.99 -7.92
N LYS A 45 -0.96 -13.32 -8.27
CA LYS A 45 -0.53 -14.71 -8.31
C LYS A 45 -0.40 -15.28 -6.91
N ILE A 46 0.11 -14.50 -5.99
CA ILE A 46 0.21 -14.89 -4.59
C ILE A 46 -1.18 -15.06 -3.99
N GLU A 47 -2.07 -14.11 -4.27
CA GLU A 47 -3.44 -14.18 -3.77
C GLU A 47 -4.15 -15.43 -4.26
N ARG A 48 -3.96 -15.78 -5.51
CA ARG A 48 -4.58 -17.00 -6.07
C ARG A 48 -4.10 -18.27 -5.40
N ARG A 49 -2.94 -18.24 -4.79
CA ARG A 49 -2.42 -19.40 -4.06
C ARG A 49 -2.98 -19.51 -2.66
N VAL A 50 -3.28 -18.39 -2.03
CA VAL A 50 -3.66 -18.35 -0.62
C VAL A 50 -5.17 -18.30 -0.41
N LEU A 51 -5.86 -17.47 -1.18
CA LEU A 51 -7.29 -17.25 -0.95
C LEU A 51 -8.14 -18.53 -0.97
N PRO A 52 -7.87 -19.50 -1.83
CA PRO A 52 -8.68 -20.72 -1.81
C PRO A 52 -8.62 -21.50 -0.49
N PHE A 53 -7.59 -21.29 0.31
CA PHE A 53 -7.45 -21.97 1.59
C PHE A 53 -8.05 -21.18 2.74
N MET A 54 -8.61 -20.02 2.46
CA MET A 54 -9.12 -19.12 3.48
C MET A 54 -10.63 -18.93 3.38
N ASP A 55 -11.33 -20.01 3.01
CA ASP A 55 -12.76 -19.98 2.89
C ASP A 55 -13.39 -19.56 4.21
N GLY A 56 -14.42 -18.75 4.14
CA GLY A 56 -15.11 -18.28 5.34
C GLY A 56 -14.47 -17.08 5.99
N ALA A 57 -13.36 -16.59 5.45
CA ALA A 57 -12.73 -15.39 5.95
C ALA A 57 -12.85 -14.28 4.91
N ASP A 58 -13.01 -13.05 5.39
CA ASP A 58 -13.08 -11.89 4.52
C ASP A 58 -11.66 -11.36 4.32
N TYR A 59 -11.26 -11.20 3.08
CA TYR A 59 -9.92 -10.72 2.77
C TYR A 59 -9.85 -9.21 2.98
N LEU A 60 -8.91 -8.77 3.81
CA LEU A 60 -8.74 -7.36 4.12
C LEU A 60 -7.66 -6.68 3.29
N GLY A 61 -6.85 -7.46 2.60
CA GLY A 61 -5.81 -6.92 1.75
C GLY A 61 -4.41 -7.28 2.22
N PRO A 62 -3.42 -6.94 1.40
CA PRO A 62 -2.04 -7.28 1.71
C PRO A 62 -1.28 -6.14 2.37
N GLU A 63 -0.22 -6.51 3.07
CA GLU A 63 0.84 -5.59 3.45
C GLU A 63 2.13 -6.13 2.84
N PHE A 64 3.02 -5.25 2.45
CA PHE A 64 4.29 -5.64 1.84
C PHE A 64 5.44 -4.98 2.58
N ASN A 65 6.44 -5.77 2.96
CA ASN A 65 7.59 -5.21 3.67
C ASN A 65 8.89 -5.27 2.85
N GLY A 66 8.80 -5.56 1.57
CA GLY A 66 9.97 -5.65 0.69
C GLY A 66 10.36 -7.08 0.38
N GLU A 67 10.08 -8.02 1.27
CA GLU A 67 10.43 -9.42 1.07
C GLU A 67 9.26 -10.36 1.31
N THR A 68 8.28 -9.92 2.08
CA THR A 68 7.15 -10.74 2.50
C THR A 68 5.86 -9.98 2.28
N TYR A 69 4.86 -10.69 1.80
CA TYR A 69 3.49 -10.19 1.83
C TYR A 69 2.79 -10.77 3.03
N ARG A 70 2.10 -9.92 3.77
CA ARG A 70 1.20 -10.37 4.83
C ARG A 70 -0.22 -10.17 4.33
N LEU A 71 -0.91 -11.26 4.04
CA LEU A 71 -2.30 -11.21 3.61
C LEU A 71 -3.17 -11.29 4.86
N LYS A 72 -4.01 -10.30 5.04
CA LYS A 72 -4.83 -10.20 6.25
C LYS A 72 -6.26 -10.56 5.96
N PHE A 73 -6.90 -11.19 6.91
CA PHE A 73 -8.27 -11.68 6.78
C PHE A 73 -9.02 -11.44 8.08
N MET A 74 -10.34 -11.37 7.99
CA MET A 74 -11.21 -11.30 9.14
C MET A 74 -12.03 -12.57 9.19
N ARG A 75 -12.02 -13.24 10.33
CA ARG A 75 -12.84 -14.42 10.53
C ARG A 75 -13.36 -14.41 11.96
N GLY A 76 -14.68 -14.47 12.11
CA GLY A 76 -15.27 -14.53 13.43
C GLY A 76 -14.90 -13.36 14.32
N GLY A 77 -14.78 -12.17 13.77
CA GLY A 77 -14.43 -10.98 14.54
C GLY A 77 -12.95 -10.87 14.89
N ARG A 78 -12.11 -11.74 14.33
CA ARG A 78 -10.67 -11.72 14.62
C ARG A 78 -9.89 -11.55 13.35
N VAL A 79 -8.80 -10.80 13.43
CA VAL A 79 -7.88 -10.66 12.30
C VAL A 79 -6.92 -11.83 12.32
N ILE A 80 -6.83 -12.52 11.21
CA ILE A 80 -5.83 -13.55 11.02
C ILE A 80 -5.00 -13.17 9.81
N TRP A 81 -3.79 -13.65 9.73
CA TRP A 81 -2.89 -13.27 8.65
C TRP A 81 -2.04 -14.45 8.20
N VAL A 82 -1.60 -14.36 6.96
CA VAL A 82 -0.72 -15.35 6.34
C VAL A 82 0.46 -14.60 5.76
N ASP A 83 1.66 -14.95 6.16
CA ASP A 83 2.88 -14.37 5.62
C ASP A 83 3.40 -15.25 4.49
N VAL A 84 3.67 -14.64 3.35
CA VAL A 84 4.10 -15.33 2.14
C VAL A 84 5.38 -14.71 1.65
N ASP A 85 6.35 -15.54 1.30
CA ASP A 85 7.58 -15.05 0.69
C ASP A 85 7.25 -14.44 -0.67
N ALA A 86 7.58 -13.18 -0.84
CA ALA A 86 7.21 -12.46 -2.04
C ALA A 86 7.91 -12.98 -3.29
N ALA A 87 9.12 -13.51 -3.13
CA ALA A 87 9.88 -13.99 -4.28
C ALA A 87 9.37 -15.34 -4.79
N THR A 88 8.95 -16.20 -3.89
CA THR A 88 8.63 -17.59 -4.25
C THR A 88 7.15 -17.93 -4.12
N GLY A 89 6.39 -17.13 -3.39
CA GLY A 89 4.98 -17.44 -3.11
C GLY A 89 4.80 -18.48 -2.03
N ARG A 90 5.87 -18.82 -1.29
CA ARG A 90 5.77 -19.84 -0.28
C ARG A 90 5.20 -19.28 1.00
N ILE A 91 4.29 -19.98 1.61
CA ILE A 91 3.74 -19.57 2.90
C ILE A 91 4.80 -19.79 3.97
N LEU A 92 5.13 -18.72 4.68
CA LEU A 92 6.16 -18.76 5.71
C LEU A 92 5.58 -19.06 7.07
N ARG A 93 4.42 -18.46 7.36
CA ARG A 93 3.75 -18.65 8.64
C ARG A 93 2.37 -18.04 8.57
N ARG A 94 1.57 -18.34 9.55
CA ARG A 94 0.26 -17.74 9.66
C ARG A 94 -0.09 -17.59 11.14
N SER A 95 -0.97 -16.64 11.42
CA SER A 95 -1.43 -16.46 12.78
C SER A 95 -2.30 -17.64 13.18
N LYS A 96 -2.39 -17.88 14.48
CA LYS A 96 -3.30 -18.90 14.97
C LYS A 96 -4.72 -18.44 14.79
N PRO A 97 -5.61 -19.31 14.45
CA PRO A 97 -7.01 -18.98 14.29
C PRO A 97 -7.67 -18.57 15.61
#